data_09fa398b86106ab4a85b0d50ca7aafd0
#
_entry.id   09fa398b86106ab4a85b0d50ca7aafd0
#
_cell.length_a   1.000
_cell.length_b   1.000
_cell.length_c   1.000
_cell.angle_alpha   90.00
_cell.angle_beta   90.00
_cell.angle_gamma   90.00
#
_symmetry.space_group_name_H-M   'P 1'
#
loop_
_entity.id
_entity.type
_entity.pdbx_description
1 polymer ?
#
loop_
_entity_poly.entity_id
_entity_poly.type
_entity_poly.pdbx_seq_one_letter_code
_entity_poly.pdbx_strand_id
1 'polypeptide(L)'
;TYTVQVKDANNCIVKKDYTVSQPTSLYLTLSKKAVSCFGGSDGAVNSLATGGTPPYSYKWMPGNISGQKLSNLQVGTYTVTVTDFKGCTLSSAITIDQPIALSLVTGSKNEICDAPNGKAFITVSGGTAPYTYSWPSLNIQQDTASGLHAGSYTVVVKDKNQCSASSTI
;
A
#
# COMPACT_ATOMS: atom_id res chain seq x y z
N THR A 1 -34.52 16.20 -26.14
CA THR A 1 -35.47 17.31 -26.03
C THR A 1 -36.83 16.84 -26.50
N TYR A 2 -37.88 17.16 -25.76
CA TYR A 2 -39.28 16.85 -26.06
C TYR A 2 -40.03 18.15 -26.22
N THR A 3 -40.82 18.27 -27.29
CA THR A 3 -41.65 19.45 -27.55
C THR A 3 -43.07 19.13 -27.18
N VAL A 4 -43.66 19.88 -26.25
CA VAL A 4 -45.08 19.85 -25.96
C VAL A 4 -45.75 20.94 -26.79
N GLN A 5 -46.76 20.57 -27.56
CA GLN A 5 -47.58 21.49 -28.34
C GLN A 5 -49.01 21.44 -27.81
N VAL A 6 -49.54 22.60 -27.49
CA VAL A 6 -50.96 22.78 -27.14
C VAL A 6 -51.63 23.60 -28.23
N LYS A 7 -52.76 23.14 -28.70
CA LYS A 7 -53.57 23.78 -29.69
C LYS A 7 -54.96 24.03 -29.11
N ASP A 8 -55.48 25.25 -29.24
CA ASP A 8 -56.81 25.57 -28.80
C ASP A 8 -57.89 25.32 -29.93
N ALA A 9 -59.16 25.56 -29.63
CA ALA A 9 -60.27 25.39 -30.56
C ALA A 9 -60.23 26.33 -31.77
N ASN A 10 -59.48 27.44 -31.66
CA ASN A 10 -59.27 28.42 -32.73
C ASN A 10 -58.03 28.15 -33.57
N ASN A 11 -57.38 26.98 -33.36
CA ASN A 11 -56.12 26.56 -34.00
C ASN A 11 -54.86 27.35 -33.56
N CYS A 12 -54.90 28.17 -32.50
CA CYS A 12 -53.73 28.82 -31.94
C CYS A 12 -52.84 27.78 -31.29
N ILE A 13 -51.56 27.83 -31.61
CA ILE A 13 -50.56 26.82 -31.16
C ILE A 13 -49.53 27.48 -30.26
N VAL A 14 -49.30 26.89 -29.07
CA VAL A 14 -48.18 27.19 -28.18
C VAL A 14 -47.30 25.96 -28.08
N LYS A 15 -45.98 26.15 -28.23
CA LYS A 15 -44.98 25.10 -28.10
C LYS A 15 -44.05 25.41 -26.96
N LYS A 16 -43.64 24.36 -26.20
CA LYS A 16 -42.63 24.47 -25.19
C LYS A 16 -41.72 23.25 -25.23
N ASP A 17 -40.42 23.51 -25.27
CA ASP A 17 -39.41 22.46 -25.30
C ASP A 17 -38.94 22.14 -23.88
N TYR A 18 -38.77 20.85 -23.61
CA TYR A 18 -38.20 20.28 -22.38
C TYR A 18 -37.02 19.39 -22.73
N THR A 19 -35.87 19.70 -22.17
CA THR A 19 -34.69 18.86 -22.31
C THR A 19 -34.57 17.97 -21.09
N VAL A 20 -34.62 16.66 -21.28
CA VAL A 20 -34.28 15.68 -20.29
C VAL A 20 -32.79 15.44 -20.44
N SER A 21 -32.02 15.73 -19.39
CA SER A 21 -30.59 15.46 -19.31
C SER A 21 -30.34 14.29 -18.39
N GLN A 22 -29.21 13.59 -18.58
CA GLN A 22 -28.71 12.57 -17.66
C GLN A 22 -27.39 13.03 -17.10
N PRO A 23 -27.04 12.62 -15.87
CA PRO A 23 -25.72 12.86 -15.31
C PRO A 23 -24.63 12.20 -16.15
N THR A 24 -23.41 12.70 -16.06
CA THR A 24 -22.23 11.99 -16.58
C THR A 24 -22.08 10.66 -15.87
N SER A 25 -21.52 9.66 -16.56
CA SER A 25 -21.25 8.36 -15.95
C SER A 25 -20.39 8.48 -14.70
N LEU A 26 -20.73 7.71 -13.68
CA LEU A 26 -19.91 7.59 -12.46
C LEU A 26 -18.58 6.96 -12.83
N TYR A 27 -17.47 7.56 -12.39
CA TYR A 27 -16.11 7.08 -12.60
C TYR A 27 -15.35 7.05 -11.28
N LEU A 28 -14.42 6.09 -11.13
CA LEU A 28 -13.69 5.84 -9.89
C LEU A 28 -12.20 5.68 -10.17
N THR A 29 -11.37 6.49 -9.51
CA THR A 29 -9.91 6.38 -9.51
C THR A 29 -9.44 5.88 -8.16
N LEU A 30 -8.54 4.90 -8.16
CA LEU A 30 -7.93 4.33 -6.96
C LEU A 30 -6.43 4.61 -6.92
N SER A 31 -5.91 4.86 -5.72
CA SER A 31 -4.48 4.91 -5.45
C SER A 31 -4.15 4.19 -4.15
N LYS A 32 -2.92 3.69 -4.02
CA LYS A 32 -2.48 2.92 -2.85
C LYS A 32 -1.11 3.37 -2.34
N LYS A 33 -0.86 3.09 -1.07
CA LYS A 33 0.45 2.98 -0.43
C LYS A 33 0.64 1.52 -0.05
N ALA A 34 1.70 0.87 -0.52
CA ALA A 34 2.06 -0.48 -0.10
C ALA A 34 2.49 -0.51 1.38
N VAL A 35 2.47 -1.68 1.98
CA VAL A 35 3.01 -1.89 3.32
C VAL A 35 4.53 -1.76 3.30
N SER A 36 5.10 -1.06 4.27
CA SER A 36 6.54 -0.75 4.30
C SER A 36 7.41 -1.97 4.64
N CYS A 37 6.93 -2.85 5.53
CA CYS A 37 7.64 -4.05 5.97
C CYS A 37 6.79 -5.30 5.72
N PHE A 38 7.45 -6.44 5.50
CA PHE A 38 6.76 -7.73 5.45
C PHE A 38 5.93 -7.97 6.72
N GLY A 39 4.66 -8.34 6.54
CA GLY A 39 3.72 -8.56 7.65
C GLY A 39 3.26 -7.30 8.38
N GLY A 40 3.65 -6.11 7.92
CA GLY A 40 3.22 -4.84 8.50
C GLY A 40 1.76 -4.48 8.19
N SER A 41 1.33 -3.33 8.71
CA SER A 41 -0.06 -2.85 8.57
C SER A 41 -0.13 -1.33 8.35
N ASP A 42 0.85 -0.75 7.66
CA ASP A 42 0.90 0.69 7.38
C ASP A 42 0.47 1.05 5.96
N GLY A 43 -0.15 0.10 5.25
CA GLY A 43 -0.73 0.29 3.93
C GLY A 43 -1.90 1.28 3.96
N ALA A 44 -2.17 1.90 2.81
CA ALA A 44 -3.31 2.81 2.66
C ALA A 44 -3.89 2.75 1.26
N VAL A 45 -5.17 3.08 1.13
CA VAL A 45 -5.87 3.26 -0.14
C VAL A 45 -6.62 4.59 -0.14
N ASN A 46 -6.75 5.17 -1.31
CA ASN A 46 -7.60 6.35 -1.54
C ASN A 46 -8.42 6.13 -2.80
N SER A 47 -9.70 6.49 -2.72
CA SER A 47 -10.64 6.45 -3.84
C SER A 47 -11.16 7.85 -4.16
N LEU A 48 -11.30 8.16 -5.44
CA LEU A 48 -11.86 9.42 -5.90
C LEU A 48 -12.96 9.12 -6.94
N ALA A 49 -14.19 9.47 -6.60
CA ALA A 49 -15.32 9.38 -7.50
C ALA A 49 -15.54 10.70 -8.25
N THR A 50 -15.90 10.60 -9.52
CA THR A 50 -16.29 11.72 -10.36
C THR A 50 -17.47 11.31 -11.24
N GLY A 51 -18.20 12.28 -11.81
CA GLY A 51 -19.43 11.99 -12.55
C GLY A 51 -20.57 11.58 -11.61
N GLY A 52 -21.66 11.05 -12.15
CA GLY A 52 -22.88 10.78 -11.37
C GLY A 52 -23.45 12.03 -10.71
N THR A 53 -24.09 11.86 -9.58
CA THR A 53 -24.70 12.94 -8.79
C THR A 53 -24.14 12.98 -7.38
N PRO A 54 -23.30 13.96 -6.98
CA PRO A 54 -22.80 14.05 -5.62
C PRO A 54 -23.92 14.36 -4.60
N PRO A 55 -23.74 14.07 -3.29
CA PRO A 55 -22.55 13.50 -2.67
C PRO A 55 -22.38 12.00 -2.91
N TYR A 56 -21.15 11.51 -2.70
CA TYR A 56 -20.83 10.08 -2.83
C TYR A 56 -20.63 9.44 -1.46
N SER A 57 -21.07 8.18 -1.34
CA SER A 57 -20.73 7.30 -0.22
C SER A 57 -19.79 6.21 -0.69
N TYR A 58 -18.89 5.76 0.21
CA TYR A 58 -17.85 4.77 -0.07
C TYR A 58 -17.95 3.64 0.95
N LYS A 59 -17.90 2.41 0.46
CA LYS A 59 -17.94 1.20 1.29
C LYS A 59 -16.89 0.21 0.83
N TRP A 60 -15.99 -0.18 1.74
CA TRP A 60 -14.88 -1.05 1.48
C TRP A 60 -15.08 -2.45 2.05
N MET A 61 -14.66 -3.44 1.27
CA MET A 61 -14.57 -4.83 1.69
C MET A 61 -13.12 -5.33 1.56
N PRO A 62 -12.64 -6.20 2.47
CA PRO A 62 -13.33 -6.71 3.65
C PRO A 62 -13.48 -5.67 4.75
N GLY A 63 -14.28 -5.98 5.76
CA GLY A 63 -14.44 -5.17 6.97
C GLY A 63 -15.61 -4.19 6.94
N ASN A 64 -16.29 -4.01 5.81
CA ASN A 64 -17.46 -3.13 5.70
C ASN A 64 -17.19 -1.68 6.15
N ILE A 65 -15.99 -1.17 5.83
CA ILE A 65 -15.47 0.12 6.32
C ILE A 65 -15.95 1.23 5.41
N SER A 66 -16.44 2.33 5.99
CA SER A 66 -16.87 3.52 5.26
C SER A 66 -15.74 4.55 5.18
N GLY A 67 -15.69 5.30 4.08
CA GLY A 67 -14.77 6.41 3.89
C GLY A 67 -14.06 6.40 2.54
N GLN A 68 -13.68 7.59 2.10
CA GLN A 68 -12.94 7.78 0.84
C GLN A 68 -11.51 7.24 0.94
N LYS A 69 -10.90 7.30 2.14
CA LYS A 69 -9.52 6.89 2.42
C LYS A 69 -9.52 5.88 3.56
N LEU A 70 -8.69 4.84 3.44
CA LEU A 70 -8.39 3.92 4.53
C LEU A 70 -6.87 3.91 4.76
N SER A 71 -6.47 3.73 6.01
CA SER A 71 -5.08 3.59 6.45
C SER A 71 -4.94 2.41 7.40
N ASN A 72 -3.70 2.10 7.79
CA ASN A 72 -3.37 0.98 8.67
C ASN A 72 -3.84 -0.37 8.11
N LEU A 73 -3.69 -0.54 6.80
CA LEU A 73 -4.11 -1.73 6.08
C LEU A 73 -2.95 -2.73 5.95
N GLN A 74 -3.27 -3.99 6.08
CA GLN A 74 -2.36 -5.09 5.77
C GLN A 74 -2.33 -5.38 4.26
N VAL A 75 -1.41 -6.23 3.83
CA VAL A 75 -1.40 -6.81 2.48
C VAL A 75 -2.73 -7.49 2.19
N GLY A 76 -3.27 -7.27 0.99
CA GLY A 76 -4.54 -7.86 0.59
C GLY A 76 -5.26 -7.05 -0.48
N THR A 77 -6.35 -7.60 -0.99
CA THR A 77 -7.20 -6.95 -1.97
C THR A 77 -8.40 -6.30 -1.28
N TYR A 78 -8.58 -5.03 -1.57
CA TYR A 78 -9.66 -4.20 -1.03
C TYR A 78 -10.56 -3.77 -2.18
N THR A 79 -11.86 -4.01 -2.05
CA THR A 79 -12.87 -3.61 -3.02
C THR A 79 -13.68 -2.46 -2.46
N VAL A 80 -13.77 -1.36 -3.17
CA VAL A 80 -14.65 -0.25 -2.83
C VAL A 80 -15.89 -0.27 -3.71
N THR A 81 -17.04 -0.05 -3.11
CA THR A 81 -18.28 0.28 -3.80
C THR A 81 -18.62 1.74 -3.49
N VAL A 82 -18.71 2.55 -4.53
CA VAL A 82 -19.14 3.94 -4.44
C VAL A 82 -20.61 4.00 -4.84
N THR A 83 -21.40 4.77 -4.11
CA THR A 83 -22.79 5.05 -4.42
C THR A 83 -22.99 6.56 -4.49
N ASP A 84 -23.56 7.05 -5.56
CA ASP A 84 -23.92 8.47 -5.72
C ASP A 84 -25.26 8.80 -5.02
N PHE A 85 -25.63 10.08 -5.00
CA PHE A 85 -26.87 10.54 -4.36
C PHE A 85 -28.14 9.93 -5.00
N LYS A 86 -28.08 9.54 -6.27
CA LYS A 86 -29.20 8.91 -6.98
C LYS A 86 -29.24 7.40 -6.86
N GLY A 87 -28.31 6.80 -6.10
CA GLY A 87 -28.21 5.36 -5.91
C GLY A 87 -27.46 4.62 -7.03
N CYS A 88 -26.82 5.33 -7.97
CA CYS A 88 -25.95 4.68 -8.95
C CYS A 88 -24.69 4.19 -8.28
N THR A 89 -24.29 2.95 -8.56
CA THR A 89 -23.13 2.31 -7.92
C THR A 89 -22.05 1.98 -8.91
N LEU A 90 -20.78 2.05 -8.46
CA LEU A 90 -19.61 1.57 -9.17
C LEU A 90 -18.68 0.90 -8.17
N SER A 91 -18.14 -0.27 -8.52
CA SER A 91 -17.19 -1.00 -7.67
C SER A 91 -15.87 -1.17 -8.40
N SER A 92 -14.76 -1.12 -7.63
CA SER A 92 -13.42 -1.39 -8.12
C SER A 92 -12.57 -1.97 -7.01
N ALA A 93 -11.57 -2.77 -7.39
CA ALA A 93 -10.65 -3.43 -6.45
C ALA A 93 -9.22 -2.89 -6.62
N ILE A 94 -8.47 -2.89 -5.52
CA ILE A 94 -7.06 -2.53 -5.47
C ILE A 94 -6.33 -3.46 -4.51
N THR A 95 -5.14 -3.93 -4.90
CA THR A 95 -4.32 -4.80 -4.04
C THR A 95 -3.21 -4.00 -3.39
N ILE A 96 -3.12 -4.08 -2.07
CA ILE A 96 -1.98 -3.59 -1.30
C ILE A 96 -0.92 -4.68 -1.28
N ASP A 97 0.29 -4.33 -1.72
CA ASP A 97 1.45 -5.21 -1.73
C ASP A 97 2.33 -4.98 -0.50
N GLN A 98 3.25 -5.91 -0.26
CA GLN A 98 4.31 -5.80 0.74
C GLN A 98 5.64 -6.25 0.12
N PRO A 99 6.80 -5.81 0.67
CA PRO A 99 8.11 -6.32 0.25
C PRO A 99 8.26 -7.79 0.66
N ILE A 100 9.24 -8.46 0.05
CA ILE A 100 9.68 -9.81 0.49
C ILE A 100 10.29 -9.67 1.88
N ALA A 101 10.12 -10.68 2.73
CA ALA A 101 10.71 -10.70 4.07
C ALA A 101 12.24 -10.52 4.02
N LEU A 102 12.78 -9.73 4.93
CA LEU A 102 14.24 -9.60 5.10
C LEU A 102 14.81 -10.94 5.58
N SER A 103 15.74 -11.50 4.83
CA SER A 103 16.38 -12.78 5.11
C SER A 103 17.88 -12.62 5.25
N LEU A 104 18.46 -13.26 6.24
CA LEU A 104 19.85 -13.16 6.63
C LEU A 104 20.52 -14.52 6.51
N VAL A 105 21.57 -14.60 5.71
CA VAL A 105 22.47 -15.78 5.63
C VAL A 105 23.82 -15.42 6.22
N THR A 106 24.20 -16.14 7.26
CA THR A 106 25.42 -15.89 8.02
C THR A 106 26.53 -16.84 7.63
N GLY A 107 27.78 -16.36 7.73
CA GLY A 107 28.97 -17.18 7.59
C GLY A 107 30.07 -16.72 8.53
N SER A 108 31.00 -17.60 8.82
CA SER A 108 32.17 -17.29 9.68
C SER A 108 33.43 -17.89 9.11
N LYS A 109 34.57 -17.27 9.48
CA LYS A 109 35.91 -17.84 9.40
C LYS A 109 36.49 -17.88 10.80
N ASN A 110 36.84 -19.08 11.25
CA ASN A 110 37.35 -19.27 12.60
C ASN A 110 38.72 -18.58 12.78
N GLU A 111 39.01 -18.20 14.01
CA GLU A 111 40.34 -17.74 14.39
C GLU A 111 41.35 -18.88 14.30
N ILE A 112 42.61 -18.52 14.15
CA ILE A 112 43.73 -19.46 14.08
C ILE A 112 44.76 -19.03 15.14
N CYS A 113 45.23 -19.98 15.93
CA CYS A 113 46.30 -19.78 16.93
C CYS A 113 45.98 -18.74 18.01
N ASP A 114 44.76 -18.74 18.56
CA ASP A 114 44.34 -17.80 19.60
C ASP A 114 44.56 -16.31 19.25
N ALA A 115 44.64 -16.00 17.98
CA ALA A 115 44.82 -14.64 17.49
C ALA A 115 43.47 -14.03 17.03
N PRO A 116 43.21 -12.73 17.25
CA PRO A 116 41.93 -12.08 16.83
C PRO A 116 41.89 -11.92 15.31
N ASN A 117 41.85 -13.03 14.57
CA ASN A 117 41.83 -13.07 13.12
C ASN A 117 40.55 -13.72 12.53
N GLY A 118 39.61 -14.08 13.41
CA GLY A 118 38.31 -14.56 13.03
C GLY A 118 37.50 -13.52 12.27
N LYS A 119 36.54 -13.98 11.49
CA LYS A 119 35.60 -13.13 10.75
C LYS A 119 34.17 -13.66 10.86
N ALA A 120 33.24 -12.76 10.96
CA ALA A 120 31.81 -13.04 10.82
C ALA A 120 31.26 -12.16 9.70
N PHE A 121 30.46 -12.72 8.80
CA PHE A 121 29.89 -11.98 7.67
C PHE A 121 28.45 -12.39 7.44
N ILE A 122 27.70 -11.48 6.78
CA ILE A 122 26.29 -11.65 6.53
C ILE A 122 25.93 -11.27 5.09
N THR A 123 25.13 -12.11 4.46
CA THR A 123 24.49 -11.83 3.18
C THR A 123 23.02 -11.58 3.41
N VAL A 124 22.50 -10.48 2.84
CA VAL A 124 21.13 -10.02 3.03
C VAL A 124 20.36 -10.15 1.74
N SER A 125 19.12 -10.63 1.83
CA SER A 125 18.15 -10.64 0.74
C SER A 125 16.77 -10.23 1.23
N GLY A 126 15.88 -9.85 0.29
CA GLY A 126 14.55 -9.34 0.64
C GLY A 126 14.59 -7.94 1.25
N GLY A 127 13.49 -7.49 1.84
CA GLY A 127 13.34 -6.11 2.30
C GLY A 127 13.44 -5.08 1.17
N THR A 128 13.81 -3.86 1.53
CA THR A 128 14.00 -2.73 0.59
C THR A 128 15.39 -2.14 0.76
N ALA A 129 16.28 -2.35 -0.21
CA ALA A 129 17.62 -1.77 -0.19
C ALA A 129 17.60 -0.22 -0.19
N PRO A 130 18.64 0.47 0.34
CA PRO A 130 19.86 -0.07 0.93
C PRO A 130 19.67 -0.63 2.35
N TYR A 131 20.64 -1.47 2.78
CA TYR A 131 20.68 -2.02 4.11
C TYR A 131 21.71 -1.32 4.99
N THR A 132 21.43 -1.28 6.29
CA THR A 132 22.37 -0.84 7.33
C THR A 132 22.63 -2.00 8.29
N TYR A 133 23.85 -2.08 8.77
CA TYR A 133 24.34 -3.16 9.62
C TYR A 133 24.76 -2.60 10.98
N SER A 134 24.55 -3.37 12.03
CA SER A 134 25.02 -3.03 13.37
C SER A 134 25.42 -4.30 14.11
N TRP A 135 26.64 -4.33 14.60
CA TRP A 135 27.16 -5.35 15.51
C TRP A 135 27.29 -4.72 16.90
N PRO A 136 26.26 -4.81 17.76
CA PRO A 136 26.20 -4.03 18.99
C PRO A 136 27.39 -4.23 19.94
N SER A 137 27.93 -5.46 20.02
CA SER A 137 29.07 -5.77 20.84
C SER A 137 30.40 -5.28 20.28
N LEU A 138 30.48 -4.89 19.00
CA LEU A 138 31.73 -4.58 18.30
C LEU A 138 31.79 -3.12 17.82
N ASN A 139 30.67 -2.41 17.85
CA ASN A 139 30.50 -1.07 17.25
C ASN A 139 30.90 -1.01 15.76
N ILE A 140 30.60 -2.08 15.00
CA ILE A 140 30.86 -2.19 13.56
C ILE A 140 29.53 -1.98 12.80
N GLN A 141 29.60 -1.27 11.67
CA GLN A 141 28.45 -0.94 10.81
C GLN A 141 28.62 -1.45 9.37
N GLN A 142 29.31 -2.58 9.19
CA GLN A 142 29.55 -3.21 7.90
C GLN A 142 28.94 -4.62 7.89
N ASP A 143 28.81 -5.20 6.69
CA ASP A 143 28.32 -6.57 6.51
C ASP A 143 29.30 -7.64 7.06
N THR A 144 30.53 -7.25 7.32
CA THR A 144 31.60 -8.13 7.81
C THR A 144 32.26 -7.52 9.04
N ALA A 145 32.34 -8.31 10.10
CA ALA A 145 33.15 -8.04 11.27
C ALA A 145 34.43 -8.89 11.21
N SER A 146 35.59 -8.28 11.44
CA SER A 146 36.91 -8.91 11.37
C SER A 146 37.67 -8.68 12.67
N GLY A 147 38.74 -9.44 12.89
CA GLY A 147 39.53 -9.32 14.09
C GLY A 147 38.84 -9.92 15.32
N LEU A 148 38.11 -11.00 15.12
CA LEU A 148 37.29 -11.60 16.17
C LEU A 148 38.03 -12.74 16.87
N HIS A 149 37.83 -12.85 18.18
CA HIS A 149 38.09 -14.06 18.94
C HIS A 149 36.94 -15.07 18.80
N ALA A 150 37.14 -16.30 19.23
CA ALA A 150 36.08 -17.29 19.33
C ALA A 150 34.98 -16.78 20.27
N GLY A 151 33.73 -16.84 19.81
CA GLY A 151 32.59 -16.31 20.55
C GLY A 151 31.34 -16.20 19.70
N SER A 152 30.26 -15.70 20.29
CA SER A 152 28.98 -15.46 19.64
C SER A 152 28.80 -13.98 19.40
N TYR A 153 28.48 -13.63 18.16
CA TYR A 153 28.30 -12.24 17.70
C TYR A 153 26.94 -12.04 17.05
N THR A 154 26.18 -11.08 17.53
CA THR A 154 24.87 -10.75 16.97
C THR A 154 25.00 -9.57 16.03
N VAL A 155 24.42 -9.71 14.85
CA VAL A 155 24.24 -8.62 13.89
C VAL A 155 22.77 -8.26 13.76
N VAL A 156 22.48 -6.97 13.70
CA VAL A 156 21.16 -6.42 13.38
C VAL A 156 21.26 -5.73 12.03
N VAL A 157 20.38 -6.10 11.12
CA VAL A 157 20.27 -5.48 9.80
C VAL A 157 18.94 -4.72 9.72
N LYS A 158 18.99 -3.52 9.18
CA LYS A 158 17.80 -2.76 8.85
C LYS A 158 17.81 -2.38 7.38
N ASP A 159 16.67 -2.47 6.76
CA ASP A 159 16.46 -2.00 5.39
C ASP A 159 16.14 -0.49 5.33
N LYS A 160 15.93 0.04 4.12
CA LYS A 160 15.56 1.46 3.88
C LYS A 160 14.30 1.88 4.67
N ASN A 161 13.35 0.98 4.85
CA ASN A 161 12.09 1.25 5.53
C ASN A 161 12.17 1.01 7.06
N GLN A 162 13.40 0.76 7.60
CA GLN A 162 13.66 0.44 9.01
C GLN A 162 13.10 -0.93 9.44
N CYS A 163 12.72 -1.80 8.50
CA CYS A 163 12.39 -3.18 8.80
C CYS A 163 13.67 -3.89 9.25
N SER A 164 13.63 -4.60 10.38
CA SER A 164 14.81 -5.18 10.99
C SER A 164 14.76 -6.69 11.06
N ALA A 165 15.92 -7.32 10.90
CA ALA A 165 16.17 -8.72 11.21
C ALA A 165 17.49 -8.82 11.95
N SER A 166 17.66 -9.87 12.77
CA SER A 166 18.89 -10.13 13.48
C SER A 166 19.27 -11.59 13.38
N SER A 167 20.57 -11.85 13.45
CA SER A 167 21.13 -13.20 13.48
C SER A 167 22.35 -13.25 14.40
N THR A 168 22.60 -14.42 14.98
CA THR A 168 23.79 -14.68 15.81
C THR A 168 24.67 -15.70 15.10
N ILE A 169 25.94 -15.43 15.10
CA ILE A 169 27.00 -16.23 14.44
C ILE A 169 27.95 -16.69 15.48
#